data_75453f139282c4d5f7588d5dd0aa8a6e
#
_entry.id   75453f139282c4d5f7588d5dd0aa8a6e
#
_cell.length_a   1.000
_cell.length_b   1.000
_cell.length_c   1.000
_cell.angle_alpha   90.00
_cell.angle_beta   90.00
_cell.angle_gamma   90.00
#
_symmetry.space_group_name_H-M   'P 1'
#
loop_
_entity.id
_entity.type
_entity.pdbx_description
1 polymer ?
#
loop_
_entity_poly.entity_id
_entity_poly.type
_entity_poly.pdbx_seq_one_letter_code
_entity_poly.pdbx_strand_id
1 'polypeptide(L)'
;PGKISEWYGHSLHGEKKGEWDYNLVWKPHLVPALNAGWISAIHQGHTKIKKGIILTRPILVMHSHQSIYSNDWSATFFEGDAILNVKDIKEGAERILAPKRTIIAIEGGMHDLILSPLQVREQVYFSLFEWLKQTIK
;
A
#
# COMPACT_ATOMS: atom_id res chain seq x y z
N PRO A 1 -0.36 -1.55 -17.95
CA PRO A 1 -1.25 -1.55 -16.81
C PRO A 1 -2.32 -2.54 -17.15
N GLY A 2 -2.25 -3.63 -16.52
CA GLY A 2 -2.97 -4.71 -17.10
C GLY A 2 -3.99 -5.29 -16.15
N LYS A 3 -4.34 -6.52 -16.37
CA LYS A 3 -5.26 -7.34 -15.61
C LYS A 3 -5.05 -7.29 -14.09
N ILE A 4 -3.81 -7.12 -13.60
CA ILE A 4 -3.52 -7.08 -12.16
C ILE A 4 -4.22 -5.90 -11.46
N SER A 5 -4.19 -4.70 -12.04
CA SER A 5 -4.89 -3.54 -11.45
C SER A 5 -6.41 -3.71 -11.50
N GLU A 6 -6.94 -4.34 -12.54
CA GLU A 6 -8.35 -4.70 -12.65
C GLU A 6 -8.75 -5.73 -11.58
N TRP A 7 -7.97 -6.80 -11.43
CA TRP A 7 -8.19 -7.81 -10.40
C TRP A 7 -8.10 -7.25 -8.98
N TYR A 8 -7.16 -6.34 -8.75
CA TYR A 8 -7.08 -5.62 -7.49
C TYR A 8 -8.34 -4.77 -7.24
N GLY A 9 -8.80 -4.00 -8.24
CA GLY A 9 -10.04 -3.24 -8.16
C GLY A 9 -11.26 -4.12 -7.88
N HIS A 10 -11.32 -5.32 -8.48
CA HIS A 10 -12.37 -6.31 -8.19
C HIS A 10 -12.33 -6.84 -6.76
N SER A 11 -11.15 -6.88 -6.15
CA SER A 11 -11.00 -7.30 -4.75
C SER A 11 -11.42 -6.20 -3.75
N LEU A 12 -11.60 -4.97 -4.20
CA LEU A 12 -12.02 -3.86 -3.35
C LEU A 12 -13.53 -3.62 -3.38
N HIS A 13 -14.14 -3.58 -4.56
CA HIS A 13 -15.51 -3.11 -4.75
C HIS A 13 -16.57 -4.19 -4.56
N GLY A 14 -17.64 -3.85 -3.82
CA GLY A 14 -18.73 -4.76 -3.47
C GLY A 14 -19.56 -5.28 -4.65
N GLU A 15 -19.61 -4.56 -5.79
CA GLU A 15 -20.21 -5.08 -7.03
C GLU A 15 -19.46 -6.29 -7.60
N LYS A 16 -18.24 -6.54 -7.15
CA LYS A 16 -17.39 -7.66 -7.56
C LYS A 16 -17.18 -8.62 -6.40
N LYS A 17 -16.04 -8.51 -5.72
CA LYS A 17 -15.60 -9.47 -4.69
C LYS A 17 -15.18 -8.81 -3.38
N GLY A 18 -15.12 -7.47 -3.37
CA GLY A 18 -14.73 -6.68 -2.22
C GLY A 18 -15.89 -6.28 -1.32
N GLU A 19 -15.59 -5.49 -0.30
CA GLU A 19 -16.53 -5.03 0.72
C GLU A 19 -16.92 -3.55 0.58
N TRP A 20 -16.26 -2.81 -0.33
CA TRP A 20 -16.36 -1.37 -0.39
C TRP A 20 -17.32 -0.87 -1.45
N ASP A 21 -18.14 0.11 -1.08
CA ASP A 21 -18.99 0.87 -1.98
C ASP A 21 -18.40 2.27 -2.16
N TYR A 22 -17.59 2.46 -3.19
CA TYR A 22 -17.00 3.74 -3.53
C TYR A 22 -17.32 4.14 -4.98
N ASN A 23 -17.22 5.42 -5.27
CA ASN A 23 -17.56 5.95 -6.59
C ASN A 23 -16.52 5.50 -7.64
N LEU A 24 -16.97 4.64 -8.58
CA LEU A 24 -16.13 4.10 -9.66
C LEU A 24 -15.68 5.15 -10.68
N VAL A 25 -16.30 6.34 -10.72
CA VAL A 25 -15.81 7.46 -11.54
C VAL A 25 -14.51 8.02 -10.95
N TRP A 26 -14.38 8.00 -9.62
CA TRP A 26 -13.17 8.49 -8.94
C TRP A 26 -12.08 7.45 -8.83
N LYS A 27 -12.46 6.19 -8.59
CA LYS A 27 -11.53 5.06 -8.49
C LYS A 27 -12.03 3.91 -9.39
N PRO A 28 -11.76 3.97 -10.71
CA PRO A 28 -12.17 2.91 -11.62
C PRO A 28 -11.38 1.62 -11.37
N HIS A 29 -12.00 0.47 -11.69
CA HIS A 29 -11.31 -0.83 -11.62
C HIS A 29 -10.08 -0.88 -12.52
N LEU A 30 -10.19 -0.28 -13.71
CA LEU A 30 -9.07 -0.20 -14.65
C LEU A 30 -8.36 1.14 -14.49
N VAL A 31 -7.10 1.08 -14.12
CA VAL A 31 -6.26 2.28 -13.98
C VAL A 31 -6.07 2.96 -15.34
N PRO A 32 -6.22 4.29 -15.44
CA PRO A 32 -5.94 5.04 -16.66
C PRO A 32 -4.51 4.82 -17.17
N ALA A 33 -4.31 5.03 -18.46
CA ALA A 33 -2.98 4.95 -19.06
C ALA A 33 -2.04 5.94 -18.40
N LEU A 34 -0.87 5.45 -17.98
CA LEU A 34 0.18 6.27 -17.37
C LEU A 34 0.85 7.13 -18.43
N ASN A 35 1.02 8.42 -18.17
CA ASN A 35 1.79 9.30 -19.04
C ASN A 35 3.27 9.34 -18.63
N ALA A 36 4.14 9.77 -19.57
CA ALA A 36 5.58 9.83 -19.35
C ALA A 36 5.98 10.77 -18.20
N GLY A 37 5.25 11.85 -17.99
CA GLY A 37 5.50 12.79 -16.89
C GLY A 37 5.28 12.15 -15.53
N TRP A 38 4.20 11.36 -15.37
CA TRP A 38 3.94 10.60 -14.14
C TRP A 38 5.04 9.58 -13.87
N ILE A 39 5.42 8.78 -14.88
CA ILE A 39 6.49 7.78 -14.75
C ILE A 39 7.81 8.46 -14.34
N SER A 40 8.15 9.59 -14.97
CA SER A 40 9.35 10.37 -14.62
C SER A 40 9.32 10.86 -13.18
N ALA A 41 8.18 11.38 -12.70
CA ALA A 41 8.03 11.86 -11.33
C ALA A 41 8.22 10.72 -10.30
N ILE A 42 7.62 9.56 -10.55
CA ILE A 42 7.80 8.37 -9.70
C ILE A 42 9.26 7.92 -9.69
N HIS A 43 9.91 7.86 -10.85
CA HIS A 43 11.34 7.50 -10.94
C HIS A 43 12.23 8.46 -10.15
N GLN A 44 11.98 9.77 -10.25
CA GLN A 44 12.71 10.78 -9.47
C GLN A 44 12.47 10.61 -7.96
N GLY A 45 11.23 10.33 -7.55
CA GLY A 45 10.89 10.01 -6.16
C GLY A 45 11.67 8.81 -5.63
N HIS A 46 11.66 7.71 -6.37
CA HIS A 46 12.43 6.51 -6.03
C HIS A 46 13.93 6.78 -5.94
N THR A 47 14.47 7.60 -6.86
CA THR A 47 15.89 7.98 -6.83
C THR A 47 16.24 8.78 -5.57
N LYS A 48 15.36 9.68 -5.13
CA LYS A 48 15.55 10.44 -3.88
C LYS A 48 15.54 9.50 -2.67
N ILE A 49 14.58 8.57 -2.60
CA ILE A 49 14.51 7.58 -1.51
C ILE A 49 15.78 6.72 -1.48
N LYS A 50 16.23 6.24 -2.64
CA LYS A 50 17.46 5.43 -2.74
C LYS A 50 18.72 6.16 -2.25
N LYS A 51 18.79 7.48 -2.42
CA LYS A 51 19.87 8.32 -1.88
C LYS A 51 19.76 8.57 -0.38
N GLY A 52 18.65 8.24 0.23
CA GLY A 52 18.31 8.56 1.60
C GLY A 52 17.54 9.87 1.72
N ILE A 53 16.53 9.87 2.57
CA ILE A 53 15.74 11.06 2.92
C ILE A 53 15.91 11.32 4.41
N ILE A 54 16.10 12.58 4.79
CA ILE A 54 16.18 13.00 6.20
C ILE A 54 14.88 13.71 6.53
N LEU A 55 14.18 13.20 7.54
CA LEU A 55 12.96 13.79 8.11
C LEU A 55 13.24 14.28 9.53
N THR A 56 12.62 15.39 9.90
CA THR A 56 12.72 15.95 11.26
C THR A 56 11.63 15.48 12.21
N ARG A 57 10.69 14.70 11.72
CA ARG A 57 9.55 14.15 12.47
C ARG A 57 9.60 12.63 12.50
N PRO A 58 9.01 11.99 13.52
CA PRO A 58 8.80 10.55 13.52
C PRO A 58 8.02 10.10 12.29
N ILE A 59 8.33 8.90 11.78
CA ILE A 59 7.65 8.29 10.65
C ILE A 59 7.18 6.89 11.00
N LEU A 60 5.97 6.56 10.56
CA LEU A 60 5.44 5.21 10.48
C LEU A 60 5.26 4.83 9.01
N VAL A 61 5.84 3.70 8.62
CA VAL A 61 5.59 3.06 7.33
C VAL A 61 4.89 1.73 7.60
N MET A 62 3.72 1.56 7.02
CA MET A 62 2.96 0.31 7.10
C MET A 62 2.82 -0.26 5.70
N HIS A 63 3.00 -1.55 5.54
CA HIS A 63 2.88 -2.24 4.27
C HIS A 63 2.34 -3.67 4.46
N SER A 64 1.90 -4.29 3.39
CA SER A 64 1.54 -5.72 3.41
C SER A 64 2.74 -6.58 3.83
N HIS A 65 2.49 -7.72 4.46
CA HIS A 65 3.55 -8.66 4.81
C HIS A 65 4.13 -9.37 3.59
N GLN A 66 3.34 -9.53 2.51
CA GLN A 66 3.76 -10.22 1.29
C GLN A 66 3.26 -9.55 0.01
N SER A 67 3.95 -9.81 -1.10
CA SER A 67 3.48 -9.47 -2.44
C SER A 67 2.75 -10.63 -3.08
N ILE A 68 1.72 -10.34 -3.87
CA ILE A 68 0.96 -11.32 -4.65
C ILE A 68 1.34 -11.18 -6.12
N TYR A 69 1.76 -12.28 -6.72
CA TYR A 69 2.08 -12.36 -8.14
C TYR A 69 1.16 -13.40 -8.80
N SER A 70 0.12 -12.92 -9.47
CA SER A 70 -0.83 -13.79 -10.18
C SER A 70 -1.31 -13.13 -11.46
N ASN A 71 -1.49 -13.92 -12.51
CA ASN A 71 -2.06 -13.47 -13.78
C ASN A 71 -3.60 -13.53 -13.79
N ASP A 72 -4.18 -14.27 -12.86
CA ASP A 72 -5.61 -14.46 -12.74
C ASP A 72 -6.07 -14.12 -11.31
N TRP A 73 -7.31 -13.68 -11.19
CA TRP A 73 -7.89 -13.37 -9.89
C TRP A 73 -8.02 -14.65 -9.03
N SER A 74 -7.65 -14.55 -7.77
CA SER A 74 -7.88 -15.57 -6.75
C SER A 74 -8.07 -14.93 -5.38
N ALA A 75 -8.51 -15.68 -4.38
CA ALA A 75 -8.69 -15.19 -3.02
C ALA A 75 -7.39 -14.66 -2.38
N THR A 76 -6.23 -15.03 -2.90
CA THR A 76 -4.94 -14.53 -2.43
C THR A 76 -4.79 -13.01 -2.60
N PHE A 77 -5.58 -12.38 -3.49
CA PHE A 77 -5.61 -10.91 -3.62
C PHE A 77 -6.06 -10.19 -2.34
N PHE A 78 -6.75 -10.90 -1.43
CA PHE A 78 -7.11 -10.38 -0.11
C PHE A 78 -6.01 -10.55 0.95
N GLU A 79 -4.90 -11.21 0.60
CA GLU A 79 -3.89 -11.64 1.56
C GLU A 79 -2.55 -10.91 1.39
N GLY A 80 -2.42 -10.02 0.38
CA GLY A 80 -1.15 -9.37 0.10
C GLY A 80 -1.24 -8.20 -0.87
N ASP A 81 -0.10 -7.57 -1.11
CA ASP A 81 0.04 -6.47 -2.07
C ASP A 81 0.22 -7.02 -3.49
N ALA A 82 -0.80 -6.86 -4.32
CA ALA A 82 -0.78 -7.26 -5.74
C ALA A 82 -0.24 -6.16 -6.67
N ILE A 83 0.07 -4.97 -6.15
CA ILE A 83 0.46 -3.79 -6.94
C ILE A 83 1.95 -3.48 -6.81
N LEU A 84 2.48 -3.51 -5.57
CA LEU A 84 3.85 -3.17 -5.28
C LEU A 84 4.62 -4.35 -4.68
N ASN A 85 5.94 -4.32 -4.85
CA ASN A 85 6.83 -5.25 -4.18
C ASN A 85 7.07 -4.77 -2.73
N VAL A 86 6.62 -5.54 -1.76
CA VAL A 86 6.74 -5.20 -0.33
C VAL A 86 8.19 -5.12 0.13
N LYS A 87 9.10 -5.86 -0.50
CA LYS A 87 10.53 -5.77 -0.23
C LYS A 87 11.07 -4.39 -0.59
N ASP A 88 10.68 -3.86 -1.76
CA ASP A 88 11.09 -2.52 -2.19
C ASP A 88 10.52 -1.43 -1.28
N ILE A 89 9.29 -1.61 -0.77
CA ILE A 89 8.69 -0.70 0.21
C ILE A 89 9.51 -0.68 1.49
N LYS A 90 9.83 -1.85 2.04
CA LYS A 90 10.62 -2.00 3.25
C LYS A 90 12.01 -1.41 3.09
N GLU A 91 12.73 -1.79 2.03
CA GLU A 91 14.07 -1.27 1.72
C GLU A 91 14.07 0.27 1.53
N GLY A 92 13.04 0.80 0.89
CA GLY A 92 12.85 2.25 0.75
C GLY A 92 12.63 2.93 2.10
N ALA A 93 11.78 2.35 2.95
CA ALA A 93 11.51 2.86 4.29
C ALA A 93 12.78 2.84 5.17
N GLU A 94 13.62 1.81 5.05
CA GLU A 94 14.88 1.68 5.78
C GLU A 94 15.91 2.77 5.42
N ARG A 95 15.78 3.40 4.27
CA ARG A 95 16.64 4.51 3.83
C ARG A 95 16.17 5.89 4.31
N ILE A 96 15.01 5.98 4.93
CA ILE A 96 14.51 7.22 5.52
C ILE A 96 15.12 7.40 6.91
N LEU A 97 15.89 8.45 7.09
CA LEU A 97 16.41 8.85 8.40
C LEU A 97 15.40 9.74 9.10
N ALA A 98 14.99 9.36 10.30
CA ALA A 98 14.03 10.09 11.12
C ALA A 98 14.37 9.92 12.61
N PRO A 99 13.93 10.83 13.50
CA PRO A 99 14.15 10.71 14.95
C PRO A 99 13.59 9.39 15.53
N LYS A 100 12.48 8.95 14.98
CA LYS A 100 11.90 7.62 15.23
C LYS A 100 11.34 7.10 13.91
N ARG A 101 11.81 5.95 13.46
CA ARG A 101 11.29 5.23 12.29
C ARG A 101 10.72 3.90 12.75
N THR A 102 9.44 3.69 12.45
CA THR A 102 8.75 2.43 12.71
C THR A 102 8.28 1.87 11.37
N ILE A 103 8.54 0.58 11.13
CA ILE A 103 8.10 -0.13 9.93
C ILE A 103 7.29 -1.33 10.42
N ILE A 104 6.05 -1.46 9.94
CA ILE A 104 5.12 -2.52 10.33
C ILE A 104 4.64 -3.26 9.09
N ALA A 105 4.89 -4.56 9.02
CA ALA A 105 4.30 -5.44 8.04
C ALA A 105 2.95 -5.94 8.58
N ILE A 106 1.89 -5.77 7.81
CA ILE A 106 0.52 -6.17 8.17
C ILE A 106 0.21 -7.51 7.53
N GLU A 107 -0.04 -8.51 8.37
CA GLU A 107 -0.47 -9.84 7.93
C GLU A 107 -1.82 -9.74 7.21
N GLY A 108 -1.93 -10.36 6.03
CA GLY A 108 -3.15 -10.28 5.21
C GLY A 108 -3.45 -8.89 4.64
N GLY A 109 -2.56 -7.91 4.80
CA GLY A 109 -2.76 -6.56 4.29
C GLY A 109 -2.75 -6.50 2.77
N MET A 110 -3.75 -5.86 2.16
CA MET A 110 -3.77 -5.55 0.74
C MET A 110 -2.89 -4.32 0.43
N HIS A 111 -2.77 -3.94 -0.85
CA HIS A 111 -2.02 -2.74 -1.25
C HIS A 111 -2.50 -1.47 -0.51
N ASP A 112 -3.79 -1.18 -0.58
CA ASP A 112 -4.43 -0.15 0.25
C ASP A 112 -4.82 -0.79 1.58
N LEU A 113 -3.96 -0.74 2.59
CA LEU A 113 -4.13 -1.45 3.87
C LEU A 113 -5.49 -1.21 4.54
N ILE A 114 -5.98 0.04 4.50
CA ILE A 114 -7.28 0.40 5.08
C ILE A 114 -8.48 -0.12 4.26
N LEU A 115 -8.25 -0.59 3.05
CA LEU A 115 -9.26 -1.24 2.21
C LEU A 115 -9.22 -2.76 2.31
N SER A 116 -8.35 -3.32 3.11
CA SER A 116 -8.27 -4.76 3.42
C SER A 116 -9.56 -5.26 4.09
N PRO A 117 -9.81 -6.59 4.13
CA PRO A 117 -10.93 -7.17 4.87
C PRO A 117 -11.01 -6.69 6.32
N LEU A 118 -12.21 -6.66 6.91
CA LEU A 118 -12.49 -6.01 8.19
C LEU A 118 -11.48 -6.36 9.30
N GLN A 119 -11.18 -7.63 9.50
CA GLN A 119 -10.25 -8.07 10.56
C GLN A 119 -8.83 -7.52 10.38
N VAL A 120 -8.35 -7.45 9.14
CA VAL A 120 -7.03 -6.89 8.81
C VAL A 120 -7.04 -5.38 8.99
N ARG A 121 -8.11 -4.72 8.57
CA ARG A 121 -8.32 -3.28 8.71
C ARG A 121 -8.32 -2.83 10.18
N GLU A 122 -8.94 -3.61 11.06
CA GLU A 122 -8.90 -3.37 12.52
C GLU A 122 -7.47 -3.45 13.06
N GLN A 123 -6.68 -4.41 12.61
CA GLN A 123 -5.25 -4.51 12.96
C GLN A 123 -4.45 -3.30 12.46
N VAL A 124 -4.74 -2.80 11.25
CA VAL A 124 -4.12 -1.59 10.70
C VAL A 124 -4.41 -0.38 11.60
N TYR A 125 -5.67 -0.16 11.95
CA TYR A 125 -6.05 0.95 12.83
C TYR A 125 -5.47 0.80 14.23
N PHE A 126 -5.50 -0.39 14.80
CA PHE A 126 -4.89 -0.65 16.10
C PHE A 126 -3.40 -0.27 16.09
N SER A 127 -2.64 -0.75 15.12
CA SER A 127 -1.22 -0.48 14.97
C SER A 127 -0.93 1.02 14.78
N LEU A 128 -1.73 1.70 13.96
CA LEU A 128 -1.63 3.13 13.73
C LEU A 128 -1.87 3.95 15.01
N PHE A 129 -2.97 3.67 15.72
CA PHE A 129 -3.33 4.43 16.91
C PHE A 129 -2.38 4.16 18.08
N GLU A 130 -1.92 2.94 18.25
CA GLU A 130 -0.90 2.64 19.26
C GLU A 130 0.42 3.37 18.97
N TRP A 131 0.84 3.42 17.70
CA TRP A 131 2.02 4.20 17.33
C TRP A 131 1.83 5.69 17.59
N LEU A 132 0.66 6.25 17.26
CA LEU A 132 0.33 7.66 17.52
C LEU A 132 0.39 7.99 19.01
N LYS A 133 -0.26 7.19 19.86
CA LYS A 133 -0.24 7.37 21.33
C LYS A 133 1.19 7.36 21.91
N GLN A 134 2.07 6.52 21.38
CA GLN A 134 3.45 6.41 21.83
C GLN A 134 4.38 7.50 21.28
N THR A 135 3.94 8.22 20.24
CA THR A 135 4.81 9.11 19.47
C THR A 135 4.41 10.58 19.58
N ILE A 136 3.12 10.86 19.68
CA ILE A 136 2.58 12.21 19.88
C ILE A 136 2.31 12.40 21.37
N LYS A 137 3.13 13.24 21.98
CA LYS A 137 2.95 13.71 23.36
C LYS A 137 2.37 15.11 23.34
#